data_d397b2098e2bda56ccd2be613190088a
#
_entry.id   d397b2098e2bda56ccd2be613190088a
#
_cell.length_a   1.000
_cell.length_b   1.000
_cell.length_c   1.000
_cell.angle_alpha   90.00
_cell.angle_beta   90.00
_cell.angle_gamma   90.00
#
_symmetry.space_group_name_H-M   'P 1'
#
loop_
_entity.id
_entity.type
_entity.pdbx_description
1 polymer ?
#
loop_
_entity_poly.entity_id
_entity_poly.type
_entity_poly.pdbx_seq_one_letter_code
_entity_poly.pdbx_strand_id
1 'polypeptide(L)'
;MANDELEGNTLTVYAFIVHAAKPVGTRDVTRGASLSSTSVAFRHLQKLEDIGLIEKNSYGDYILKEKANINGHVWVGKNLVPRLMFYSFFFLGAFSAEIAIMMLMFLIKGAVLQVSFFFLTGLTGVAMFLFLIEGLLLFRKLNPNRT
;
A
#
# COMPACT_ATOMS: atom_id res chain seq x y z
N MET A 1 19.30 7.45 -3.06
CA MET A 1 18.96 8.86 -2.93
C MET A 1 17.52 9.17 -3.37
N ALA A 2 16.98 8.64 -4.45
CA ALA A 2 15.58 8.91 -4.88
C ALA A 2 14.51 8.42 -3.89
N ASN A 3 14.79 7.44 -3.04
CA ASN A 3 13.79 6.82 -2.14
C ASN A 3 13.37 7.70 -0.95
N ASP A 4 14.26 8.54 -0.42
CA ASP A 4 13.96 9.43 0.73
C ASP A 4 13.14 10.66 0.31
N GLU A 5 13.03 10.91 -1.00
CA GLU A 5 12.27 12.02 -1.55
C GLU A 5 10.84 11.65 -1.92
N LEU A 6 10.52 10.34 -1.98
CA LEU A 6 9.20 9.82 -2.34
C LEU A 6 8.36 9.52 -1.09
N GLU A 7 7.96 10.58 -0.39
CA GLU A 7 7.09 10.48 0.79
C GLU A 7 5.84 11.38 0.67
N GLY A 8 4.83 11.05 1.45
CA GLY A 8 3.60 11.85 1.58
C GLY A 8 2.91 12.13 0.24
N ASN A 9 2.63 13.40 -0.05
CA ASN A 9 1.94 13.81 -1.26
C ASN A 9 2.74 13.54 -2.54
N THR A 10 4.09 13.58 -2.49
CA THR A 10 4.93 13.25 -3.66
C THR A 10 4.73 11.79 -4.07
N LEU A 11 4.67 10.88 -3.08
CA LEU A 11 4.39 9.47 -3.32
C LEU A 11 2.98 9.25 -3.88
N THR A 12 1.97 9.97 -3.35
CA THR A 12 0.59 9.88 -3.85
C THR A 12 0.48 10.35 -5.31
N VAL A 13 1.14 11.45 -5.66
CA VAL A 13 1.22 11.96 -7.04
C VAL A 13 1.88 10.94 -7.95
N TYR A 14 3.01 10.38 -7.54
CA TYR A 14 3.72 9.38 -8.31
C TYR A 14 2.89 8.10 -8.52
N ALA A 15 2.26 7.59 -7.46
CA ALA A 15 1.37 6.42 -7.52
C ALA A 15 0.20 6.66 -8.48
N PHE A 16 -0.38 7.86 -8.49
CA PHE A 16 -1.43 8.25 -9.44
C PHE A 16 -0.95 8.19 -10.89
N ILE A 17 0.23 8.75 -11.21
CA ILE A 17 0.80 8.75 -12.57
C ILE A 17 1.03 7.31 -13.05
N VAL A 18 1.62 6.45 -12.20
CA VAL A 18 1.84 5.04 -12.53
C VAL A 18 0.53 4.30 -12.76
N HIS A 19 -0.49 4.58 -11.93
CA HIS A 19 -1.81 3.97 -12.07
C HIS A 19 -2.52 4.40 -13.34
N ALA A 20 -2.48 5.69 -13.67
CA ALA A 20 -3.10 6.25 -14.87
C ALA A 20 -2.55 5.62 -16.15
N ALA A 21 -1.24 5.31 -16.19
CA ALA A 21 -0.54 4.68 -17.31
C ALA A 21 -0.79 5.37 -18.67
N LYS A 22 -1.03 6.68 -18.66
CA LYS A 22 -1.25 7.57 -19.81
C LYS A 22 -0.70 8.96 -19.45
N PRO A 23 -0.45 9.83 -20.46
CA PRO A 23 -0.10 11.22 -20.19
C PRO A 23 -1.16 11.90 -19.32
N VAL A 24 -0.72 12.65 -18.31
CA VAL A 24 -1.60 13.34 -17.35
C VAL A 24 -1.20 14.80 -17.20
N GLY A 25 -2.19 15.69 -17.24
CA GLY A 25 -2.00 17.11 -16.97
C GLY A 25 -1.96 17.42 -15.47
N THR A 26 -1.44 18.58 -15.10
CA THR A 26 -1.37 19.04 -13.70
C THR A 26 -2.75 19.07 -13.01
N ARG A 27 -3.82 19.39 -13.76
CA ARG A 27 -5.19 19.40 -13.22
C ARG A 27 -5.71 18.00 -12.91
N ASP A 28 -5.37 17.03 -13.76
CA ASP A 28 -5.75 15.62 -13.55
C ASP A 28 -5.05 15.05 -12.33
N VAL A 29 -3.76 15.39 -12.17
CA VAL A 29 -2.98 15.03 -10.97
C VAL A 29 -3.56 15.68 -9.72
N THR A 30 -3.96 16.95 -9.78
CA THR A 30 -4.58 17.64 -8.64
C THR A 30 -5.84 16.92 -8.15
N ARG A 31 -6.71 16.52 -9.09
CA ARG A 31 -7.94 15.78 -8.77
C ARG A 31 -7.65 14.34 -8.34
N GLY A 32 -6.81 13.65 -9.11
CA GLY A 32 -6.52 12.23 -8.92
C GLY A 32 -5.74 11.93 -7.64
N ALA A 33 -4.84 12.81 -7.24
CA ALA A 33 -4.09 12.71 -5.98
C ALA A 33 -4.75 13.47 -4.81
N SER A 34 -5.98 14.01 -5.00
CA SER A 34 -6.73 14.77 -3.99
C SER A 34 -5.94 15.92 -3.35
N LEU A 35 -5.22 16.67 -4.17
CA LEU A 35 -4.40 17.79 -3.71
C LEU A 35 -5.22 19.07 -3.58
N SER A 36 -4.81 19.94 -2.67
CA SER A 36 -5.51 21.19 -2.35
C SER A 36 -5.50 22.24 -3.49
N SER A 37 -4.47 22.20 -4.35
CA SER A 37 -4.35 23.13 -5.48
C SER A 37 -3.44 22.60 -6.59
N THR A 38 -3.60 23.19 -7.79
CA THR A 38 -2.73 22.90 -8.94
C THR A 38 -1.28 23.34 -8.71
N SER A 39 -1.05 24.37 -7.90
CA SER A 39 0.30 24.82 -7.54
C SER A 39 1.03 23.79 -6.68
N VAL A 40 0.30 23.14 -5.77
CA VAL A 40 0.85 22.03 -4.96
C VAL A 40 1.17 20.84 -5.86
N ALA A 41 0.26 20.47 -6.78
CA ALA A 41 0.50 19.40 -7.73
C ALA A 41 1.73 19.69 -8.60
N PHE A 42 1.84 20.90 -9.13
CA PHE A 42 2.97 21.33 -9.96
C PHE A 42 4.33 21.17 -9.23
N ARG A 43 4.40 21.60 -7.96
CA ARG A 43 5.62 21.45 -7.14
C ARG A 43 6.03 20.00 -6.96
N HIS A 44 5.08 19.09 -6.73
CA HIS A 44 5.37 17.66 -6.60
C HIS A 44 5.75 17.02 -7.94
N LEU A 45 5.12 17.45 -9.03
CA LEU A 45 5.48 17.03 -10.39
C LEU A 45 6.89 17.48 -10.77
N GLN A 46 7.23 18.74 -10.48
CA GLN A 46 8.58 19.23 -10.73
C GLN A 46 9.62 18.44 -9.94
N LYS A 47 9.37 18.15 -8.66
CA LYS A 47 10.25 17.30 -7.85
C LYS A 47 10.42 15.91 -8.45
N LEU A 48 9.35 15.29 -8.97
CA LEU A 48 9.42 13.98 -9.63
C LEU A 48 10.18 14.02 -10.97
N GLU A 49 10.07 15.12 -11.70
CA GLU A 49 10.82 15.38 -12.93
C GLU A 49 12.31 15.56 -12.64
N ASP A 50 12.66 16.35 -11.61
CA ASP A 50 14.05 16.63 -11.20
C ASP A 50 14.79 15.34 -10.78
N ILE A 51 14.10 14.39 -10.13
CA ILE A 51 14.67 13.08 -9.79
C ILE A 51 14.58 12.06 -10.93
N GLY A 52 14.06 12.45 -12.11
CA GLY A 52 14.07 11.66 -13.32
C GLY A 52 13.05 10.53 -13.40
N LEU A 53 12.01 10.50 -12.55
CA LEU A 53 10.97 9.47 -12.53
C LEU A 53 9.84 9.71 -13.54
N ILE A 54 9.60 10.96 -13.88
CA ILE A 54 8.63 11.39 -14.88
C ILE A 54 9.29 12.36 -15.85
N GLU A 55 8.69 12.55 -17.00
CA GLU A 55 9.12 13.54 -17.97
C GLU A 55 7.92 14.21 -18.63
N LYS A 56 8.11 15.43 -19.17
CA LYS A 56 7.11 16.12 -19.96
C LYS A 56 7.16 15.71 -21.43
N ASN A 57 6.00 15.42 -21.99
CA ASN A 57 5.86 15.23 -23.42
C ASN A 57 5.79 16.58 -24.17
N SER A 58 5.74 16.55 -25.51
CA SER A 58 5.62 17.72 -26.36
C SER A 58 4.33 18.54 -26.15
N TYR A 59 3.31 17.98 -25.53
CA TYR A 59 2.03 18.62 -25.21
C TYR A 59 1.99 19.24 -23.82
N GLY A 60 3.07 19.08 -23.03
CA GLY A 60 3.15 19.57 -21.66
C GLY A 60 2.55 18.67 -20.60
N ASP A 61 2.11 17.45 -20.97
CA ASP A 61 1.64 16.43 -20.05
C ASP A 61 2.79 15.61 -19.48
N TYR A 62 2.61 15.09 -18.28
CA TYR A 62 3.59 14.27 -17.60
C TYR A 62 3.38 12.78 -17.90
N ILE A 63 4.46 12.09 -18.24
CA ILE A 63 4.50 10.65 -18.51
C ILE A 63 5.50 9.97 -17.58
N LEU A 64 5.22 8.71 -17.23
CA LEU A 64 6.12 7.91 -16.44
C LEU A 64 7.36 7.54 -17.27
N LYS A 65 8.55 7.84 -16.73
CA LYS A 65 9.82 7.45 -17.33
C LYS A 65 10.32 6.13 -16.77
N GLU A 66 10.33 6.00 -15.44
CA GLU A 66 10.82 4.81 -14.75
C GLU A 66 9.99 4.49 -13.52
N LYS A 67 9.82 3.17 -13.22
CA LYS A 67 9.20 2.72 -11.96
C LYS A 67 10.22 2.65 -10.85
N ALA A 68 10.12 3.57 -9.91
CA ALA A 68 10.97 3.56 -8.72
C ALA A 68 10.62 2.39 -7.78
N ASN A 69 11.65 1.83 -7.16
CA ASN A 69 11.49 0.93 -6.02
C ASN A 69 11.29 1.77 -4.76
N ILE A 70 10.14 1.65 -4.11
CA ILE A 70 9.74 2.48 -2.97
C ILE A 70 9.87 1.68 -1.69
N ASN A 71 10.62 2.21 -0.72
CA ASN A 71 10.78 1.56 0.58
C ASN A 71 9.44 1.35 1.27
N GLY A 72 9.25 0.15 1.85
CA GLY A 72 8.00 -0.20 2.54
C GLY A 72 6.81 -0.54 1.65
N HIS A 73 6.95 -0.47 0.32
CA HIS A 73 5.88 -0.75 -0.64
C HIS A 73 6.33 -1.75 -1.72
N VAL A 74 5.36 -2.40 -2.35
CA VAL A 74 5.58 -3.33 -3.48
C VAL A 74 4.62 -2.96 -4.60
N TRP A 75 5.11 -2.99 -5.83
CA TRP A 75 4.27 -2.83 -7.01
C TRP A 75 3.53 -4.11 -7.34
N VAL A 76 2.20 -4.08 -7.26
CA VAL A 76 1.32 -5.17 -7.72
C VAL A 76 0.62 -4.68 -8.99
N GLY A 77 1.18 -4.99 -10.14
CA GLY A 77 0.73 -4.44 -11.42
C GLY A 77 0.96 -2.92 -11.49
N LYS A 78 -0.13 -2.15 -11.51
CA LYS A 78 -0.13 -0.68 -11.53
C LYS A 78 -0.38 -0.05 -10.15
N ASN A 79 -0.62 -0.86 -9.13
CA ASN A 79 -0.95 -0.38 -7.80
C ASN A 79 0.25 -0.51 -6.87
N LEU A 80 0.47 0.52 -6.07
CA LEU A 80 1.43 0.52 -4.99
C LEU A 80 0.75 -0.03 -3.73
N VAL A 81 1.29 -1.11 -3.17
CA VAL A 81 0.72 -1.81 -2.01
C VAL A 81 1.72 -1.80 -0.87
N PRO A 82 1.32 -1.37 0.33
CA PRO A 82 2.17 -1.45 1.51
C PRO A 82 2.54 -2.91 1.84
N ARG A 83 3.82 -3.15 2.20
CA ARG A 83 4.29 -4.49 2.60
C ARG A 83 3.53 -5.04 3.80
N LEU A 84 3.02 -4.18 4.68
CA LEU A 84 2.21 -4.56 5.84
C LEU A 84 0.96 -5.36 5.47
N MET A 85 0.37 -5.10 4.29
CA MET A 85 -0.75 -5.91 3.81
C MET A 85 -0.36 -7.36 3.54
N PHE A 86 0.86 -7.63 3.05
CA PHE A 86 1.34 -9.00 2.87
C PHE A 86 1.53 -9.71 4.20
N TYR A 87 2.02 -9.01 5.23
CA TYR A 87 2.14 -9.58 6.57
C TYR A 87 0.78 -9.88 7.17
N SER A 88 -0.24 -9.03 6.95
CA SER A 88 -1.59 -9.34 7.41
C SER A 88 -2.16 -10.59 6.77
N PHE A 89 -1.93 -10.83 5.48
CA PHE A 89 -2.34 -12.07 4.81
C PHE A 89 -1.59 -13.30 5.34
N PHE A 90 -0.31 -13.17 5.63
CA PHE A 90 0.46 -14.25 6.26
C PHE A 90 -0.12 -14.62 7.63
N PHE A 91 -0.38 -13.63 8.49
CA PHE A 91 -0.97 -13.87 9.80
C PHE A 91 -2.42 -14.37 9.71
N LEU A 92 -3.19 -13.97 8.71
CA LEU A 92 -4.52 -14.51 8.43
C LEU A 92 -4.44 -16.02 8.12
N GLY A 93 -3.47 -16.44 7.31
CA GLY A 93 -3.22 -17.85 7.01
C GLY A 93 -2.83 -18.64 8.26
N ALA A 94 -1.89 -18.13 9.06
CA ALA A 94 -1.47 -18.73 10.31
C ALA A 94 -2.62 -18.87 11.32
N PHE A 95 -3.39 -17.83 11.52
CA PHE A 95 -4.56 -17.80 12.39
C PHE A 95 -5.63 -18.81 11.95
N SER A 96 -5.90 -18.89 10.63
CA SER A 96 -6.84 -19.87 10.08
C SER A 96 -6.37 -21.31 10.29
N ALA A 97 -5.06 -21.56 10.15
CA ALA A 97 -4.48 -22.88 10.40
C ALA A 97 -4.55 -23.26 11.88
N GLU A 98 -4.29 -22.33 12.80
CA GLU A 98 -4.42 -22.55 14.24
C GLU A 98 -5.86 -22.94 14.62
N ILE A 99 -6.86 -22.21 14.11
CA ILE A 99 -8.29 -22.52 14.34
C ILE A 99 -8.64 -23.90 13.76
N ALA A 100 -8.18 -24.23 12.56
CA ALA A 100 -8.43 -25.53 11.94
C ALA A 100 -7.83 -26.68 12.75
N ILE A 101 -6.59 -26.53 13.25
CA ILE A 101 -5.93 -27.52 14.12
C ILE A 101 -6.69 -27.67 15.42
N MET A 102 -7.11 -26.56 16.04
CA MET A 102 -7.87 -26.56 17.28
C MET A 102 -9.21 -27.29 17.11
N MET A 103 -9.92 -27.01 16.02
CA MET A 103 -11.19 -27.68 15.69
C MET A 103 -11.01 -29.17 15.45
N LEU A 104 -9.94 -29.55 14.73
CA LEU A 104 -9.61 -30.97 14.46
C LEU A 104 -9.28 -31.73 15.74
N MET A 105 -8.49 -31.15 16.64
CA MET A 105 -8.16 -31.75 17.93
C MET A 105 -9.41 -31.94 18.81
N PHE A 106 -10.30 -30.97 18.82
CA PHE A 106 -11.57 -31.05 19.55
C PHE A 106 -12.46 -32.19 19.01
N LEU A 107 -12.60 -32.31 17.69
CA LEU A 107 -13.44 -33.33 17.04
C LEU A 107 -12.89 -34.76 17.18
N ILE A 108 -11.57 -34.93 17.05
CA ILE A 108 -10.96 -36.29 17.03
C ILE A 108 -10.68 -36.80 18.44
N LYS A 109 -10.20 -35.95 19.32
CA LYS A 109 -9.69 -36.40 20.64
C LYS A 109 -10.61 -36.03 21.82
N GLY A 110 -11.64 -35.21 21.62
CA GLY A 110 -12.43 -34.64 22.72
C GLY A 110 -11.53 -33.93 23.76
N ALA A 111 -10.32 -33.55 23.33
CA ALA A 111 -9.26 -33.13 24.23
C ALA A 111 -9.54 -31.71 24.77
N VAL A 112 -9.33 -31.56 26.06
CA VAL A 112 -9.27 -30.23 26.69
C VAL A 112 -8.08 -29.50 26.07
N LEU A 113 -8.40 -28.41 25.33
CA LEU A 113 -7.38 -27.56 24.73
C LEU A 113 -6.54 -26.90 25.83
N GLN A 114 -5.22 -26.98 25.71
CA GLN A 114 -4.31 -26.34 26.64
C GLN A 114 -4.45 -24.81 26.57
N VAL A 115 -4.38 -24.14 27.69
CA VAL A 115 -4.45 -22.66 27.80
C VAL A 115 -3.42 -21.98 26.88
N SER A 116 -2.27 -22.64 26.65
CA SER A 116 -1.23 -22.16 25.74
C SER A 116 -1.71 -21.94 24.29
N PHE A 117 -2.64 -22.77 23.81
CA PHE A 117 -3.21 -22.62 22.46
C PHE A 117 -4.06 -21.35 22.35
N PHE A 118 -4.89 -21.08 23.35
CA PHE A 118 -5.71 -19.86 23.36
C PHE A 118 -4.84 -18.61 23.42
N PHE A 119 -3.74 -18.66 24.19
CA PHE A 119 -2.80 -17.55 24.27
C PHE A 119 -2.10 -17.30 22.93
N LEU A 120 -1.63 -18.37 22.26
CA LEU A 120 -0.98 -18.28 20.96
C LEU A 120 -1.94 -17.72 19.89
N THR A 121 -3.15 -18.29 19.79
CA THR A 121 -4.18 -17.84 18.85
C THR A 121 -4.60 -16.39 19.11
N GLY A 122 -4.69 -15.98 20.37
CA GLY A 122 -4.95 -14.59 20.75
C GLY A 122 -3.85 -13.65 20.29
N LEU A 123 -2.59 -14.01 20.48
CA LEU A 123 -1.42 -13.24 20.05
C LEU A 123 -1.38 -13.09 18.52
N THR A 124 -1.57 -14.21 17.80
CA THR A 124 -1.61 -14.22 16.32
C THR A 124 -2.77 -13.37 15.79
N GLY A 125 -3.95 -13.44 16.43
CA GLY A 125 -5.10 -12.62 16.11
C GLY A 125 -4.85 -11.14 16.28
N VAL A 126 -4.25 -10.72 17.41
CA VAL A 126 -3.88 -9.32 17.64
C VAL A 126 -2.87 -8.83 16.60
N ALA A 127 -1.83 -9.60 16.30
CA ALA A 127 -0.85 -9.25 15.28
C ALA A 127 -1.51 -9.09 13.90
N MET A 128 -2.41 -10.00 13.52
CA MET A 128 -3.18 -9.92 12.28
C MET A 128 -3.96 -8.61 12.18
N PHE A 129 -4.71 -8.25 13.23
CA PHE A 129 -5.51 -7.02 13.25
C PHE A 129 -4.65 -5.77 13.15
N LEU A 130 -3.53 -5.70 13.88
CA LEU A 130 -2.63 -4.55 13.83
C LEU A 130 -2.07 -4.33 12.42
N PHE A 131 -1.52 -5.37 11.79
CA PHE A 131 -0.98 -5.25 10.44
C PHE A 131 -2.06 -4.95 9.40
N LEU A 132 -3.27 -5.50 9.56
CA LEU A 132 -4.37 -5.24 8.66
C LEU A 132 -4.84 -3.79 8.74
N ILE A 133 -5.07 -3.27 9.95
CA ILE A 133 -5.51 -1.88 10.16
C ILE A 133 -4.46 -0.92 9.62
N GLU A 134 -3.19 -1.09 9.99
CA GLU A 134 -2.12 -0.21 9.54
C GLU A 134 -1.91 -0.30 8.04
N GLY A 135 -1.94 -1.50 7.47
CA GLY A 135 -1.86 -1.72 6.03
C GLY A 135 -3.00 -1.05 5.27
N LEU A 136 -4.24 -1.13 5.75
CA LEU A 136 -5.39 -0.48 5.15
C LEU A 136 -5.33 1.05 5.24
N LEU A 137 -4.89 1.60 6.37
CA LEU A 137 -4.72 3.04 6.55
C LEU A 137 -3.69 3.59 5.56
N LEU A 138 -2.55 2.93 5.41
CA LEU A 138 -1.52 3.31 4.43
C LEU A 138 -2.02 3.18 2.99
N PHE A 139 -2.74 2.10 2.68
CA PHE A 139 -3.31 1.89 1.34
C PHE A 139 -4.34 2.95 0.97
N ARG A 140 -5.22 3.33 1.91
CA ARG A 140 -6.20 4.42 1.70
C ARG A 140 -5.51 5.75 1.48
N LYS A 141 -4.44 6.05 2.21
CA LYS A 141 -3.66 7.27 2.04
C LYS A 141 -3.04 7.39 0.64
N LEU A 142 -2.66 6.26 0.03
CA LEU A 142 -2.10 6.22 -1.32
C LEU A 142 -3.15 6.28 -2.45
N ASN A 143 -4.40 5.90 -2.15
CA ASN A 143 -5.47 5.82 -3.14
C ASN A 143 -6.73 6.56 -2.66
N PRO A 144 -6.69 7.89 -2.49
CA PRO A 144 -7.79 8.66 -1.89
C PRO A 144 -9.09 8.65 -2.71
N ASN A 145 -9.04 8.32 -4.00
CA ASN A 145 -10.20 8.33 -4.91
C ASN A 145 -10.81 6.93 -5.17
N ARG A 146 -10.50 5.92 -4.35
CA ARG A 146 -11.06 4.55 -4.50
C ARG A 146 -12.20 4.22 -3.53
N THR A 147 -12.69 5.21 -2.80
CA THR A 147 -13.90 5.07 -1.93
C THR A 147 -15.13 5.59 -2.63
#